data_b053421545aa81fa981f83dd7e4a73f2
#
_entry.id   b053421545aa81fa981f83dd7e4a73f2
#
_cell.length_a   1.000
_cell.length_b   1.000
_cell.length_c   1.000
_cell.angle_alpha   90.00
_cell.angle_beta   90.00
_cell.angle_gamma   90.00
#
_symmetry.space_group_name_H-M   'P 1'
#
loop_
_entity.id
_entity.type
_entity.pdbx_description
1 polymer ?
#
loop_
_entity_poly.entity_id
_entity_poly.type
_entity_poly.pdbx_seq_one_letter_code
_entity_poly.pdbx_strand_id
1 'polypeptide(L)'
;YNPYKNYTWETLIDQSTGKIRSDAKAAWNENWLDEISDNSAIRTEHIVSVNGGSERANYVASLGYYMEDGILQNTDFSRYTGRVGADSQAKSWLKIGMNANFAHSESSYQSFEDASTSNVWYTAQFMAPVYPVYLKDMAGNNVRDADGRLQYEYGSEDDNGYANRPSAQGFNSKAELYNNKAYY
;
A
#
# COMPACT_ATOMS: atom_id res chain seq x y z
N TYR A 1 -3.87 10.68 24.31
CA TYR A 1 -2.53 10.23 23.91
C TYR A 1 -1.48 11.26 24.28
N ASN A 2 -0.58 10.91 25.19
CA ASN A 2 0.54 11.74 25.55
C ASN A 2 1.86 10.99 25.24
N PRO A 3 2.54 11.32 24.16
CA PRO A 3 3.82 10.67 23.84
C PRO A 3 4.96 11.14 24.75
N TYR A 4 4.79 12.21 25.51
CA TYR A 4 5.80 12.76 26.42
C TYR A 4 5.69 12.13 27.81
N LYS A 5 6.21 10.93 27.95
CA LYS A 5 6.02 10.07 29.16
C LYS A 5 6.47 10.68 30.48
N ASN A 6 7.40 11.61 30.47
CA ASN A 6 7.88 12.29 31.68
C ASN A 6 7.08 13.50 32.09
N TYR A 7 6.03 13.85 31.34
CA TYR A 7 5.21 15.02 31.55
C TYR A 7 3.73 14.68 31.50
N THR A 8 2.94 15.31 32.37
CA THR A 8 1.48 15.38 32.21
C THR A 8 1.14 16.50 31.22
N TRP A 9 -0.09 16.56 30.74
CA TRP A 9 -0.53 17.67 29.88
C TRP A 9 -0.38 19.03 30.56
N GLU A 10 -0.54 19.09 31.89
CA GLU A 10 -0.40 20.31 32.69
C GLU A 10 1.06 20.75 32.84
N THR A 11 2.00 19.82 32.94
CA THR A 11 3.43 20.09 33.14
C THR A 11 4.23 20.16 31.87
N LEU A 12 3.66 19.69 30.74
CA LEU A 12 4.30 19.67 29.43
C LEU A 12 4.48 21.07 28.85
N ILE A 13 3.55 21.99 29.16
CA ILE A 13 3.59 23.36 28.67
C ILE A 13 4.36 24.25 29.64
N ASP A 14 5.36 24.92 29.14
CA ASP A 14 6.07 25.96 29.89
C ASP A 14 5.15 27.18 30.05
N GLN A 15 4.78 27.47 31.30
CA GLN A 15 3.85 28.55 31.64
C GLN A 15 4.36 29.94 31.25
N SER A 16 5.68 30.13 31.13
CA SER A 16 6.28 31.41 30.77
C SER A 16 6.26 31.67 29.27
N THR A 17 6.33 30.63 28.47
CA THR A 17 6.41 30.73 27.01
C THR A 17 5.14 30.27 26.28
N GLY A 18 4.27 29.52 26.94
CA GLY A 18 3.11 28.90 26.35
C GLY A 18 3.43 27.79 25.32
N LYS A 19 4.67 27.30 25.30
CA LYS A 19 5.15 26.29 24.35
C LYS A 19 5.46 24.98 25.09
N ILE A 20 5.53 23.89 24.32
CA ILE A 20 6.06 22.62 24.81
C ILE A 20 7.48 22.85 25.30
N ARG A 21 7.80 22.33 26.48
CA ARG A 21 9.11 22.42 27.10
C ARG A 21 10.19 21.90 26.16
N SER A 22 11.31 22.61 26.09
CA SER A 22 12.43 22.27 25.20
C SER A 22 13.15 20.96 25.57
N ASP A 23 13.00 20.51 26.82
CA ASP A 23 13.54 19.25 27.32
C ASP A 23 12.58 18.06 27.16
N ALA A 24 11.34 18.30 26.71
CA ALA A 24 10.36 17.27 26.47
C ALA A 24 10.70 16.47 25.19
N LYS A 25 10.83 15.16 25.35
CA LYS A 25 11.07 14.24 24.23
C LYS A 25 9.90 13.29 24.08
N ALA A 26 9.34 13.22 22.88
CA ALA A 26 8.30 12.25 22.55
C ALA A 26 8.90 10.84 22.51
N ALA A 27 8.20 9.87 23.11
CA ALA A 27 8.56 8.46 23.03
C ALA A 27 8.21 7.87 21.64
N TRP A 28 7.28 8.48 20.92
CA TRP A 28 6.95 8.18 19.53
C TRP A 28 6.50 9.45 18.81
N ASN A 29 6.68 9.45 17.50
CA ASN A 29 6.23 10.50 16.59
C ASN A 29 6.05 9.84 15.23
N GLU A 30 4.85 9.34 14.98
CA GLU A 30 4.57 8.46 13.84
C GLU A 30 4.42 9.27 12.55
N ASN A 31 5.04 8.79 11.48
CA ASN A 31 4.75 9.24 10.13
C ASN A 31 3.86 8.21 9.44
N TRP A 32 2.56 8.43 9.48
CA TRP A 32 1.58 7.50 8.94
C TRP A 32 1.72 7.23 7.45
N LEU A 33 2.22 8.20 6.68
CA LEU A 33 2.49 7.99 5.26
C LEU A 33 3.66 7.02 5.05
N ASP A 34 4.74 7.16 5.81
CA ASP A 34 5.87 6.23 5.73
C ASP A 34 5.47 4.81 6.17
N GLU A 35 4.59 4.72 7.16
CA GLU A 35 4.11 3.44 7.66
C GLU A 35 3.28 2.64 6.65
N ILE A 36 2.61 3.30 5.72
CA ILE A 36 1.80 2.64 4.69
C ILE A 36 2.52 2.55 3.33
N SER A 37 3.59 3.30 3.14
CA SER A 37 4.33 3.34 1.88
C SER A 37 5.28 2.15 1.75
N ASP A 38 5.45 1.68 0.53
CA ASP A 38 6.53 0.76 0.17
C ASP A 38 7.68 1.54 -0.46
N ASN A 39 8.76 1.71 0.32
CA ASN A 39 9.96 2.40 -0.14
C ASN A 39 10.91 1.47 -0.93
N SER A 40 10.55 0.21 -1.08
CA SER A 40 11.30 -0.81 -1.81
C SER A 40 10.56 -1.32 -3.06
N ALA A 41 9.49 -0.65 -3.47
CA ALA A 41 8.68 -1.02 -4.62
C ALA A 41 9.56 -1.18 -5.89
N ILE A 42 9.45 -2.32 -6.53
CA ILE A 42 10.19 -2.66 -7.74
C ILE A 42 9.26 -2.83 -8.93
N ARG A 43 9.82 -2.60 -10.10
CA ARG A 43 9.17 -2.86 -11.38
C ARG A 43 10.08 -3.67 -12.26
N THR A 44 9.55 -4.73 -12.85
CA THR A 44 10.28 -5.55 -13.82
C THR A 44 9.45 -5.82 -15.06
N GLU A 45 10.12 -5.89 -16.21
CA GLU A 45 9.51 -6.26 -17.46
C GLU A 45 10.46 -7.17 -18.26
N HIS A 46 9.93 -8.29 -18.70
CA HIS A 46 10.66 -9.27 -19.49
C HIS A 46 9.88 -9.60 -20.74
N ILE A 47 10.50 -9.42 -21.91
CA ILE A 47 9.89 -9.75 -23.20
C ILE A 47 10.86 -10.64 -23.96
N VAL A 48 10.33 -11.77 -24.41
CA VAL A 48 11.03 -12.66 -25.34
C VAL A 48 10.24 -12.70 -26.62
N SER A 49 10.91 -12.45 -27.74
CA SER A 49 10.28 -12.49 -29.05
C SER A 49 11.13 -13.24 -30.05
N VAL A 50 10.48 -13.94 -30.96
CA VAL A 50 11.07 -14.59 -32.10
C VAL A 50 10.31 -14.19 -33.36
N ASN A 51 11.01 -13.86 -34.39
CA ASN A 51 10.43 -13.58 -35.69
C ASN A 51 11.32 -14.19 -36.80
N GLY A 52 10.68 -14.55 -37.85
CA GLY A 52 11.39 -15.10 -39.00
C GLY A 52 10.49 -15.17 -40.23
N GLY A 53 11.03 -15.55 -41.31
CA GLY A 53 10.27 -15.65 -42.54
C GLY A 53 11.09 -16.06 -43.77
N SER A 54 10.38 -16.17 -44.84
CA SER A 54 10.90 -16.42 -46.20
C SER A 54 10.24 -15.43 -47.17
N GLU A 55 10.56 -15.52 -48.44
CA GLU A 55 9.88 -14.71 -49.46
C GLU A 55 8.36 -14.90 -49.49
N ARG A 56 7.85 -16.03 -48.95
CA ARG A 56 6.45 -16.39 -49.04
C ARG A 56 5.72 -16.50 -47.69
N ALA A 57 6.45 -16.46 -46.60
CA ALA A 57 5.84 -16.60 -45.27
C ALA A 57 6.63 -15.83 -44.23
N ASN A 58 5.90 -15.23 -43.28
CA ASN A 58 6.49 -14.55 -42.12
C ASN A 58 5.78 -15.03 -40.88
N TYR A 59 6.51 -15.01 -39.77
CA TYR A 59 5.94 -15.30 -38.45
C TYR A 59 6.57 -14.42 -37.36
N VAL A 60 5.79 -14.17 -36.34
CA VAL A 60 6.23 -13.53 -35.12
C VAL A 60 5.58 -14.22 -33.93
N ALA A 61 6.33 -14.45 -32.88
CA ALA A 61 5.80 -14.86 -31.60
C ALA A 61 6.51 -14.07 -30.50
N SER A 62 5.77 -13.64 -29.48
CA SER A 62 6.34 -12.99 -28.32
C SER A 62 5.60 -13.37 -27.06
N LEU A 63 6.36 -13.45 -25.96
CA LEU A 63 5.84 -13.63 -24.61
C LEU A 63 6.41 -12.50 -23.76
N GLY A 64 5.55 -11.89 -22.95
CA GLY A 64 5.93 -10.83 -22.04
C GLY A 64 5.42 -11.13 -20.62
N TYR A 65 6.24 -10.77 -19.66
CA TYR A 65 5.90 -10.73 -18.25
C TYR A 65 6.22 -9.34 -17.71
N TYR A 66 5.26 -8.74 -17.03
CA TYR A 66 5.37 -7.47 -16.35
C TYR A 66 4.94 -7.62 -14.90
N MET A 67 5.67 -7.03 -13.98
CA MET A 67 5.34 -6.96 -12.56
C MET A 67 5.74 -5.59 -12.02
N GLU A 68 4.89 -5.04 -11.17
CA GLU A 68 5.10 -3.76 -10.49
C GLU A 68 4.52 -3.82 -9.08
N ASP A 69 5.34 -3.52 -8.09
CA ASP A 69 4.88 -3.27 -6.73
C ASP A 69 4.29 -1.86 -6.65
N GLY A 70 3.17 -1.72 -5.95
CA GLY A 70 2.56 -0.41 -5.72
C GLY A 70 3.30 0.42 -4.68
N ILE A 71 3.04 1.71 -4.65
CA ILE A 71 3.58 2.64 -3.64
C ILE A 71 3.01 2.39 -2.24
N LEU A 72 1.86 1.74 -2.14
CA LEU A 72 1.30 1.28 -0.88
C LEU A 72 1.72 -0.17 -0.64
N GLN A 73 2.05 -0.48 0.59
CA GLN A 73 2.39 -1.85 0.99
C GLN A 73 1.25 -2.82 0.65
N ASN A 74 1.58 -4.05 0.30
CA ASN A 74 0.63 -5.08 -0.09
C ASN A 74 -0.22 -4.77 -1.33
N THR A 75 0.24 -3.88 -2.20
CA THR A 75 -0.38 -3.66 -3.50
C THR A 75 0.60 -4.03 -4.61
N ASP A 76 0.12 -4.74 -5.59
CA ASP A 76 0.92 -5.22 -6.72
C ASP A 76 0.08 -5.40 -7.98
N PHE A 77 0.76 -5.39 -9.09
CA PHE A 77 0.19 -5.69 -10.40
C PHE A 77 1.12 -6.60 -11.18
N SER A 78 0.57 -7.63 -11.80
CA SER A 78 1.29 -8.46 -12.75
C SER A 78 0.50 -8.68 -14.03
N ARG A 79 1.22 -8.87 -15.15
CA ARG A 79 0.62 -9.10 -16.44
C ARG A 79 1.47 -10.05 -17.28
N TYR A 80 0.83 -11.07 -17.79
CA TYR A 80 1.34 -11.96 -18.81
C TYR A 80 0.75 -11.59 -20.16
N THR A 81 1.56 -11.50 -21.18
CA THR A 81 1.15 -11.23 -22.56
C THR A 81 1.71 -12.26 -23.51
N GLY A 82 0.92 -12.64 -24.47
CA GLY A 82 1.35 -13.51 -25.56
C GLY A 82 0.85 -12.99 -26.90
N ARG A 83 1.68 -13.05 -27.91
CA ARG A 83 1.33 -12.70 -29.28
C ARG A 83 1.90 -13.73 -30.24
N VAL A 84 1.06 -14.18 -31.17
CA VAL A 84 1.46 -15.00 -32.30
C VAL A 84 0.87 -14.40 -33.57
N GLY A 85 1.69 -14.27 -34.59
CA GLY A 85 1.26 -13.85 -35.91
C GLY A 85 1.98 -14.68 -37.00
N ALA A 86 1.24 -15.03 -37.99
CA ALA A 86 1.84 -15.66 -39.21
C ALA A 86 1.07 -15.23 -40.42
N ASP A 87 1.78 -15.05 -41.52
CA ASP A 87 1.18 -14.86 -42.84
C ASP A 87 1.95 -15.67 -43.90
N SER A 88 1.24 -16.11 -44.91
CA SER A 88 1.80 -16.88 -46.00
C SER A 88 1.09 -16.59 -47.32
N GLN A 89 1.91 -16.46 -48.36
CA GLN A 89 1.46 -16.42 -49.77
C GLN A 89 1.20 -17.85 -50.27
N ALA A 90 0.00 -18.35 -49.97
CA ALA A 90 -0.38 -19.74 -50.33
C ALA A 90 -0.44 -19.99 -51.83
N LYS A 91 -0.85 -18.98 -52.64
CA LYS A 91 -0.86 -18.96 -54.10
C LYS A 91 -0.53 -17.56 -54.59
N SER A 92 -0.20 -17.38 -55.86
CA SER A 92 0.06 -16.06 -56.45
C SER A 92 -1.07 -15.05 -56.24
N TRP A 93 -2.28 -15.53 -56.09
CA TRP A 93 -3.49 -14.72 -55.88
C TRP A 93 -4.05 -14.82 -54.46
N LEU A 94 -3.47 -15.64 -53.55
CA LEU A 94 -4.03 -15.90 -52.19
C LEU A 94 -2.95 -15.74 -51.14
N LYS A 95 -3.14 -14.73 -50.27
CA LYS A 95 -2.40 -14.54 -49.04
C LYS A 95 -3.30 -14.90 -47.87
N ILE A 96 -2.79 -15.68 -46.91
CA ILE A 96 -3.49 -16.09 -45.69
C ILE A 96 -2.65 -15.57 -44.54
N GLY A 97 -3.34 -15.00 -43.51
CA GLY A 97 -2.69 -14.53 -42.27
C GLY A 97 -3.53 -14.85 -41.07
N MET A 98 -2.86 -15.01 -39.94
CA MET A 98 -3.45 -15.20 -38.62
C MET A 98 -2.71 -14.34 -37.61
N ASN A 99 -3.45 -13.72 -36.70
CA ASN A 99 -2.92 -13.05 -35.52
C ASN A 99 -3.73 -13.44 -34.31
N ALA A 100 -3.06 -13.80 -33.22
CA ALA A 100 -3.65 -14.06 -31.93
C ALA A 100 -2.88 -13.27 -30.85
N ASN A 101 -3.63 -12.67 -29.93
CA ASN A 101 -3.07 -11.98 -28.78
C ASN A 101 -3.76 -12.50 -27.53
N PHE A 102 -2.98 -12.67 -26.48
CA PHE A 102 -3.43 -13.08 -25.17
C PHE A 102 -2.87 -12.10 -24.14
N ALA A 103 -3.69 -11.75 -23.15
CA ALA A 103 -3.25 -11.03 -21.97
C ALA A 103 -4.00 -11.57 -20.74
N HIS A 104 -3.25 -11.79 -19.69
CA HIS A 104 -3.78 -12.11 -18.37
C HIS A 104 -3.12 -11.18 -17.36
N SER A 105 -3.92 -10.52 -16.53
CA SER A 105 -3.43 -9.63 -15.49
C SER A 105 -4.04 -9.97 -14.15
N GLU A 106 -3.23 -9.83 -13.12
CA GLU A 106 -3.61 -9.95 -11.72
C GLU A 106 -3.25 -8.66 -11.02
N SER A 107 -4.13 -8.21 -10.13
CA SER A 107 -3.92 -6.99 -9.37
C SER A 107 -4.35 -7.22 -7.93
N SER A 108 -3.49 -6.83 -7.00
CA SER A 108 -3.78 -6.75 -5.58
C SER A 108 -3.80 -5.28 -5.19
N TYR A 109 -4.91 -4.80 -4.69
CA TYR A 109 -5.04 -3.40 -4.30
C TYR A 109 -5.99 -3.25 -3.11
N GLN A 110 -5.94 -2.08 -2.49
CA GLN A 110 -6.87 -1.73 -1.44
C GLN A 110 -8.27 -1.51 -2.03
N SER A 111 -9.26 -2.23 -1.52
CA SER A 111 -10.66 -1.99 -1.89
C SER A 111 -11.15 -0.70 -1.23
N PHE A 112 -11.50 0.29 -2.03
CA PHE A 112 -12.11 1.53 -1.57
C PHE A 112 -13.60 1.52 -1.92
N GLU A 113 -14.42 1.04 -1.02
CA GLU A 113 -15.87 1.07 -1.23
C GLU A 113 -16.47 2.47 -0.99
N ASP A 114 -15.79 3.31 -0.20
CA ASP A 114 -16.19 4.68 0.10
C ASP A 114 -15.04 5.68 0.02
N ALA A 115 -15.32 6.85 -0.53
CA ALA A 115 -14.30 7.83 -0.90
C ALA A 115 -13.66 8.59 0.27
N SER A 116 -14.11 8.44 1.51
CA SER A 116 -13.66 9.34 2.57
C SER A 116 -12.93 8.67 3.74
N THR A 117 -13.54 7.74 4.45
CA THR A 117 -12.97 7.23 5.70
C THR A 117 -12.28 5.89 5.58
N SER A 118 -12.57 5.10 4.56
CA SER A 118 -11.92 3.82 4.26
C SER A 118 -10.70 3.95 3.34
N ASN A 119 -10.45 5.13 2.78
CA ASN A 119 -9.28 5.38 1.96
C ASN A 119 -8.03 5.49 2.83
N VAL A 120 -7.17 4.49 2.76
CA VAL A 120 -5.94 4.36 3.54
C VAL A 120 -5.01 5.57 3.36
N TRP A 121 -4.83 6.03 2.12
CA TRP A 121 -3.97 7.16 1.80
C TRP A 121 -4.55 8.48 2.34
N TYR A 122 -5.83 8.71 2.12
CA TYR A 122 -6.52 9.89 2.63
C TYR A 122 -6.44 9.96 4.16
N THR A 123 -6.77 8.87 4.84
CA THR A 123 -6.77 8.82 6.31
C THR A 123 -5.37 9.03 6.88
N ALA A 124 -4.34 8.44 6.28
CA ALA A 124 -2.96 8.62 6.73
C ALA A 124 -2.48 10.07 6.68
N GLN A 125 -2.98 10.88 5.74
CA GLN A 125 -2.64 12.30 5.64
C GLN A 125 -3.23 13.15 6.77
N PHE A 126 -4.35 12.73 7.35
CA PHE A 126 -5.03 13.44 8.43
C PHE A 126 -4.67 12.89 9.81
N MET A 127 -3.95 11.78 9.86
CA MET A 127 -3.58 11.19 11.13
C MET A 127 -2.47 11.99 11.81
N ALA A 128 -2.75 12.48 13.02
CA ALA A 128 -1.77 13.23 13.77
C ALA A 128 -0.63 12.30 14.26
N PRO A 129 0.64 12.74 14.24
CA PRO A 129 1.80 11.96 14.66
C PRO A 129 1.76 11.48 16.13
N VAL A 130 0.90 12.09 16.94
CA VAL A 130 0.67 11.72 18.35
C VAL A 130 -0.09 10.40 18.50
N TYR A 131 -0.80 9.98 17.47
CA TYR A 131 -1.52 8.70 17.49
C TYR A 131 -0.60 7.60 16.96
N PRO A 132 -0.29 6.58 17.79
CA PRO A 132 0.61 5.52 17.34
C PRO A 132 -0.08 4.54 16.41
N VAL A 133 0.67 3.91 15.51
CA VAL A 133 0.18 2.85 14.62
C VAL A 133 -0.15 1.59 15.42
N TYR A 134 0.70 1.28 16.39
CA TYR A 134 0.55 0.12 17.26
C TYR A 134 0.26 0.54 18.69
N LEU A 135 -0.54 -0.25 19.37
CA LEU A 135 -0.85 -0.03 20.78
C LEU A 135 0.46 0.08 21.59
N LYS A 136 0.55 1.09 22.46
CA LYS A 136 1.71 1.36 23.29
C LYS A 136 1.40 1.08 24.76
N ASP A 137 2.34 0.48 25.45
CA ASP A 137 2.31 0.34 26.91
C ASP A 137 2.66 1.65 27.62
N MET A 138 2.65 1.63 28.95
CA MET A 138 2.98 2.79 29.78
C MET A 138 4.43 3.28 29.58
N ALA A 139 5.33 2.41 29.13
CA ALA A 139 6.72 2.75 28.86
C ALA A 139 6.95 3.22 27.40
N GLY A 140 5.92 3.15 26.54
CA GLY A 140 5.99 3.53 25.14
C GLY A 140 6.40 2.42 24.19
N ASN A 141 6.51 1.16 24.67
CA ASN A 141 6.82 0.01 23.80
C ASN A 141 5.55 -0.49 23.10
N ASN A 142 5.74 -1.12 21.94
CA ASN A 142 4.63 -1.76 21.25
C ASN A 142 4.10 -2.97 22.01
N VAL A 143 2.78 -3.05 22.18
CA VAL A 143 2.10 -4.19 22.78
C VAL A 143 1.93 -5.31 21.77
N ARG A 144 2.10 -6.56 22.25
CA ARG A 144 1.90 -7.77 21.45
C ARG A 144 0.79 -8.62 22.06
N ASP A 145 0.10 -9.35 21.21
CA ASP A 145 -0.87 -10.36 21.63
C ASP A 145 -0.18 -11.66 22.13
N ALA A 146 -0.99 -12.66 22.49
CA ALA A 146 -0.49 -13.95 22.96
C ALA A 146 0.32 -14.72 21.90
N ASP A 147 0.10 -14.46 20.62
CA ASP A 147 0.83 -15.04 19.49
C ASP A 147 2.09 -14.23 19.13
N GLY A 148 2.39 -13.17 19.86
CA GLY A 148 3.54 -12.29 19.63
C GLY A 148 3.36 -11.27 18.50
N ARG A 149 2.14 -11.11 17.95
CA ARG A 149 1.81 -10.15 16.88
C ARG A 149 1.61 -8.76 17.47
N LEU A 150 2.03 -7.74 16.75
CA LEU A 150 1.78 -6.35 17.13
C LEU A 150 0.28 -6.04 17.08
N GLN A 151 -0.23 -5.42 18.14
CA GLN A 151 -1.62 -4.98 18.19
C GLN A 151 -1.75 -3.59 17.58
N TYR A 152 -2.66 -3.44 16.63
CA TYR A 152 -2.95 -2.15 16.01
C TYR A 152 -3.76 -1.27 16.97
N GLU A 153 -3.52 0.03 16.90
CA GLU A 153 -4.22 1.03 17.71
C GLU A 153 -5.32 1.72 16.87
N TYR A 154 -6.56 1.65 17.34
CA TYR A 154 -7.74 2.20 16.64
C TYR A 154 -8.41 3.38 17.38
N GLY A 155 -7.82 3.82 18.48
CA GLY A 155 -8.44 4.81 19.34
C GLY A 155 -9.48 4.19 20.27
N SER A 156 -9.05 3.80 21.47
CA SER A 156 -9.95 3.34 22.52
C SER A 156 -10.86 4.45 23.02
N GLU A 157 -11.97 4.09 23.61
CA GLU A 157 -12.81 5.02 24.39
C GLU A 157 -12.20 5.24 25.78
N ASP A 158 -12.45 6.41 26.37
CA ASP A 158 -12.15 6.67 27.77
C ASP A 158 -13.23 6.06 28.69
N ASP A 159 -13.04 6.18 30.00
CA ASP A 159 -13.99 5.66 31.03
C ASP A 159 -15.43 6.25 30.93
N ASN A 160 -15.61 7.31 30.16
CA ASN A 160 -16.89 7.96 29.91
C ASN A 160 -17.48 7.61 28.52
N GLY A 161 -16.83 6.76 27.76
CA GLY A 161 -17.26 6.37 26.42
C GLY A 161 -16.94 7.39 25.32
N TYR A 162 -16.07 8.37 25.59
CA TYR A 162 -15.60 9.30 24.56
C TYR A 162 -14.41 8.72 23.81
N ALA A 163 -14.49 8.76 22.49
CA ALA A 163 -13.41 8.30 21.65
C ALA A 163 -12.14 9.12 21.88
N ASN A 164 -11.02 8.44 22.09
CA ASN A 164 -9.70 9.06 22.28
C ASN A 164 -9.12 9.67 21.01
N ARG A 165 -9.74 9.41 19.86
CA ARG A 165 -9.40 10.02 18.56
C ARG A 165 -10.63 10.68 17.96
N PRO A 166 -10.49 11.77 17.21
CA PRO A 166 -11.58 12.29 16.39
C PRO A 166 -12.12 11.20 15.46
N SER A 167 -13.41 11.24 15.16
CA SER A 167 -14.11 10.19 14.39
C SER A 167 -13.43 9.87 13.03
N ALA A 168 -12.86 10.86 12.36
CA ALA A 168 -12.09 10.68 11.12
C ALA A 168 -10.70 10.02 11.35
N GLN A 169 -10.27 9.86 12.58
CA GLN A 169 -8.96 9.27 12.94
C GLN A 169 -9.09 7.98 13.79
N GLY A 170 -10.29 7.44 13.91
CA GLY A 170 -10.55 6.13 14.52
C GLY A 170 -10.18 4.93 13.63
N PHE A 171 -9.63 5.18 12.45
CA PHE A 171 -9.22 4.22 11.44
C PHE A 171 -7.71 3.95 11.52
N ASN A 172 -7.27 2.73 11.31
CA ASN A 172 -5.85 2.41 11.26
C ASN A 172 -5.44 2.02 9.84
N SER A 173 -4.87 2.97 9.10
CA SER A 173 -4.49 2.79 7.70
C SER A 173 -3.53 1.62 7.47
N LYS A 174 -2.62 1.36 8.42
CA LYS A 174 -1.69 0.22 8.35
C LYS A 174 -2.42 -1.11 8.46
N ALA A 175 -3.34 -1.21 9.42
CA ALA A 175 -4.13 -2.43 9.62
C ALA A 175 -5.00 -2.75 8.39
N GLU A 176 -5.60 -1.73 7.79
CA GLU A 176 -6.47 -1.92 6.62
C GLU A 176 -5.72 -2.44 5.40
N LEU A 177 -4.48 -2.05 5.18
CA LEU A 177 -3.63 -2.61 4.11
C LEU A 177 -3.43 -4.13 4.21
N TYR A 178 -3.58 -4.68 5.40
CA TYR A 178 -3.43 -6.13 5.65
C TYR A 178 -4.75 -6.87 5.74
N ASN A 179 -5.83 -6.18 6.13
CA ASN A 179 -7.13 -6.80 6.39
C ASN A 179 -8.08 -6.75 5.18
N ASN A 180 -7.98 -5.72 4.33
CA ASN A 180 -8.93 -5.43 3.26
C ASN A 180 -8.24 -5.45 1.88
N LYS A 181 -7.81 -6.64 1.43
CA LYS A 181 -7.27 -6.84 0.07
C LYS A 181 -8.36 -7.25 -0.92
N ALA A 182 -8.40 -6.61 -2.07
CA ALA A 182 -9.13 -7.09 -3.24
C ALA A 182 -8.15 -7.69 -4.27
N TYR A 183 -8.57 -8.77 -4.93
CA TYR A 183 -7.81 -9.46 -5.99
C TYR A 183 -8.64 -9.47 -7.27
N TYR A 184 -8.06 -9.02 -8.39
CA TYR A 184 -8.67 -9.00 -9.73
C TYR A 184 -7.70 -9.45 -10.80
#